data_d666d64766bdfe2509c45d18a5de7577
#
_entry.id   d666d64766bdfe2509c45d18a5de7577
#
_cell.length_a   1.000
_cell.length_b   1.000
_cell.length_c   1.000
_cell.angle_alpha   90.00
_cell.angle_beta   90.00
_cell.angle_gamma   90.00
#
_symmetry.space_group_name_H-M   'P 1'
#
loop_
_entity.id
_entity.type
_entity.pdbx_description
1 polymer ?
#
loop_
_entity_poly.entity_id
_entity_poly.type
_entity_poly.pdbx_seq_one_letter_code
_entity_poly.pdbx_strand_id
1 'polypeptide(L)'
;PIPQGTHGKEACRLSGGMRIITTLMNGGKTGVDLGLGIIPGVLIICTLVVMMTNGAPADGIYTGGAYEGIALLPAVAERLECILQPLFGFSSAESIAVPVTALGSAGAALGIIPALIQNELADCGDIAVFTAMCMCWSGYLSTHVSMMDLLGETRFTGKAILSHTLGGIVAGMSAHWFYTFFYLLQ
;
A
#
# COMPACT_ATOMS: atom_id res chain seq x y z
N PRO A 1 -1.44 3.97 26.37
CA PRO A 1 -1.71 5.25 27.04
C PRO A 1 -0.52 6.15 26.81
N ILE A 2 -0.73 7.19 25.99
CA ILE A 2 0.27 8.25 25.81
C ILE A 2 0.37 8.96 27.16
N PRO A 3 1.55 9.11 27.80
CA PRO A 3 1.67 9.84 29.05
C PRO A 3 1.34 11.31 28.81
N GLN A 4 0.13 11.70 29.09
CA GLN A 4 -0.24 13.11 29.15
C GLN A 4 0.21 13.66 30.48
N GLY A 5 1.15 14.65 30.49
CA GLY A 5 1.06 15.62 31.56
C GLY A 5 2.27 16.01 32.36
N THR A 6 3.48 16.07 31.82
CA THR A 6 4.57 16.81 32.51
C THR A 6 5.29 17.85 31.64
N HIS A 7 5.17 17.81 30.34
CA HIS A 7 5.90 18.70 29.44
C HIS A 7 5.35 20.13 29.30
N GLY A 8 4.10 20.38 29.71
CA GLY A 8 3.49 21.71 29.54
C GLY A 8 4.02 22.81 30.45
N LYS A 9 4.57 22.47 31.61
CA LYS A 9 5.05 23.46 32.59
C LYS A 9 6.50 23.91 32.40
N GLU A 10 7.35 23.04 31.81
CA GLU A 10 8.74 23.41 31.50
C GLU A 10 8.88 24.26 30.23
N ALA A 11 8.04 24.01 29.22
CA ALA A 11 8.04 24.77 27.97
C ALA A 11 7.78 26.27 28.13
N CYS A 12 7.12 26.68 29.21
CA CYS A 12 6.79 28.11 29.45
C CYS A 12 7.99 28.96 29.93
N ARG A 13 9.09 28.32 30.35
CA ARG A 13 10.30 29.00 30.85
C ARG A 13 11.43 29.13 29.82
N LEU A 14 11.32 28.51 28.68
CA LEU A 14 12.37 28.50 27.65
C LEU A 14 12.26 29.73 26.74
N SER A 15 13.39 30.27 26.27
CA SER A 15 13.40 31.29 25.22
C SER A 15 12.75 30.77 23.95
N GLY A 16 12.21 31.67 23.10
CA GLY A 16 11.48 31.25 21.87
C GLY A 16 12.26 30.29 21.01
N GLY A 17 13.56 30.51 20.80
CA GLY A 17 14.42 29.60 20.02
C GLY A 17 14.57 28.23 20.67
N MET A 18 14.75 28.16 21.98
CA MET A 18 14.87 26.89 22.70
C MET A 18 13.56 26.09 22.69
N ARG A 19 12.41 26.76 22.69
CA ARG A 19 11.10 26.10 22.56
C ARG A 19 10.95 25.41 21.20
N ILE A 20 11.37 26.07 20.12
CA ILE A 20 11.33 25.48 18.77
C ILE A 20 12.20 24.24 18.71
N ILE A 21 13.47 24.32 19.19
CA ILE A 21 14.39 23.19 19.20
C ILE A 21 13.82 22.03 20.02
N THR A 22 13.33 22.30 21.22
CA THR A 22 12.76 21.24 22.09
C THR A 22 11.53 20.60 21.46
N THR A 23 10.66 21.38 20.81
CA THR A 23 9.49 20.84 20.12
C THR A 23 9.87 19.96 18.93
N LEU A 24 10.86 20.38 18.12
CA LEU A 24 11.40 19.59 17.01
C LEU A 24 12.04 18.27 17.50
N MET A 25 12.85 18.35 18.56
CA MET A 25 13.49 17.15 19.15
C MET A 25 12.46 16.17 19.71
N ASN A 26 11.45 16.67 20.42
CA ASN A 26 10.38 15.82 20.94
C ASN A 26 9.54 15.22 19.82
N GLY A 27 9.19 16.00 18.80
CA GLY A 27 8.51 15.51 17.61
C GLY A 27 9.31 14.41 16.88
N GLY A 28 10.64 14.61 16.73
CA GLY A 28 11.53 13.63 16.15
C GLY A 28 11.56 12.33 16.94
N LYS A 29 11.68 12.38 18.27
CA LYS A 29 11.62 11.19 19.14
C LYS A 29 10.28 10.47 18.98
N THR A 30 9.17 11.18 19.08
CA THR A 30 7.85 10.58 18.90
C THR A 30 7.71 9.93 17.51
N GLY A 31 8.21 10.59 16.45
CA GLY A 31 8.20 10.03 15.10
C GLY A 31 9.01 8.73 14.98
N VAL A 32 10.18 8.65 15.61
CA VAL A 32 10.99 7.41 15.64
C VAL A 32 10.27 6.31 16.41
N ASP A 33 9.72 6.61 17.59
CA ASP A 33 8.99 5.64 18.40
C ASP A 33 7.77 5.07 17.66
N LEU A 34 7.01 5.94 16.99
CA LEU A 34 5.90 5.54 16.12
C LEU A 34 6.39 4.68 14.94
N GLY A 35 7.45 5.11 14.26
CA GLY A 35 8.04 4.37 13.14
C GLY A 35 8.48 2.97 13.53
N LEU A 36 9.18 2.82 14.64
CA LEU A 36 9.61 1.51 15.18
C LEU A 36 8.40 0.65 15.60
N GLY A 37 7.38 1.27 16.18
CA GLY A 37 6.18 0.58 16.66
C GLY A 37 5.34 -0.05 15.56
N ILE A 38 5.33 0.51 14.34
CA ILE A 38 4.56 -0.05 13.21
C ILE A 38 5.29 -1.19 12.48
N ILE A 39 6.63 -1.32 12.62
CA ILE A 39 7.42 -2.31 11.87
C ILE A 39 6.88 -3.75 12.03
N PRO A 40 6.61 -4.28 13.23
CA PRO A 40 6.15 -5.66 13.38
C PRO A 40 4.85 -5.92 12.63
N GLY A 41 3.88 -5.02 12.74
CA GLY A 41 2.60 -5.15 12.05
C GLY A 41 2.73 -5.06 10.53
N VAL A 42 3.56 -4.15 10.03
CA VAL A 42 3.86 -4.02 8.60
C VAL A 42 4.49 -5.32 8.08
N LEU A 43 5.48 -5.88 8.76
CA LEU A 43 6.12 -7.13 8.36
C LEU A 43 5.12 -8.28 8.27
N ILE A 44 4.26 -8.47 9.28
CA ILE A 44 3.25 -9.52 9.30
C ILE A 44 2.29 -9.37 8.11
N ILE A 45 1.70 -8.19 7.93
CA ILE A 45 0.69 -7.97 6.88
C ILE A 45 1.33 -8.05 5.50
N CYS A 46 2.52 -7.45 5.29
CA CYS A 46 3.23 -7.56 4.01
C CYS A 46 3.55 -9.01 3.67
N THR A 47 4.03 -9.80 4.62
CA THR A 47 4.31 -11.22 4.41
C THR A 47 3.05 -11.97 3.99
N LEU A 48 1.93 -11.77 4.70
CA LEU A 48 0.66 -12.41 4.33
C LEU A 48 0.21 -12.02 2.93
N VAL A 49 0.26 -10.73 2.56
CA VAL A 49 -0.12 -10.27 1.23
C VAL A 49 0.78 -10.87 0.16
N VAL A 50 2.11 -10.87 0.36
CA VAL A 50 3.07 -11.46 -0.57
C VAL A 50 2.80 -12.97 -0.76
N MET A 51 2.56 -13.71 0.32
CA MET A 51 2.20 -15.12 0.26
C MET A 51 0.88 -15.38 -0.48
N MET A 52 -0.10 -14.49 -0.35
CA MET A 52 -1.39 -14.61 -1.05
C MET A 52 -1.32 -14.18 -2.52
N THR A 53 -0.33 -13.39 -2.90
CA THR A 53 -0.17 -12.85 -4.26
C THR A 53 0.69 -13.76 -5.13
N ASN A 54 1.75 -14.33 -4.57
CA ASN A 54 2.69 -15.15 -5.33
C ASN A 54 2.27 -16.62 -5.40
N GLY A 55 2.68 -17.32 -6.46
CA GLY A 55 2.38 -18.73 -6.69
C GLY A 55 3.33 -19.69 -6.00
N ALA A 56 3.06 -20.97 -6.16
CA ALA A 56 3.96 -22.04 -5.78
C ALA A 56 5.24 -21.99 -6.64
N PRO A 57 6.40 -22.44 -6.10
CA PRO A 57 7.60 -22.64 -6.89
C PRO A 57 7.35 -23.60 -8.07
N ALA A 58 8.11 -23.43 -9.16
CA ALA A 58 7.92 -24.20 -10.39
C ALA A 58 8.09 -25.72 -10.19
N ASP A 59 8.90 -26.13 -9.21
CA ASP A 59 9.12 -27.52 -8.81
C ASP A 59 8.11 -28.02 -7.76
N GLY A 60 7.22 -27.16 -7.28
CA GLY A 60 6.21 -27.45 -6.25
C GLY A 60 6.80 -27.63 -4.84
N ILE A 61 8.09 -27.39 -4.64
CA ILE A 61 8.77 -27.58 -3.36
C ILE A 61 8.98 -26.22 -2.69
N TYR A 62 8.24 -25.96 -1.62
CA TYR A 62 8.43 -24.73 -0.84
C TYR A 62 9.74 -24.79 -0.05
N THR A 63 10.59 -23.81 -0.28
CA THR A 63 11.89 -23.66 0.39
C THR A 63 11.93 -22.55 1.43
N GLY A 64 10.84 -21.77 1.53
CA GLY A 64 10.77 -20.54 2.30
C GLY A 64 11.49 -19.38 1.60
N GLY A 65 11.64 -19.48 0.28
CA GLY A 65 12.25 -18.45 -0.55
C GLY A 65 11.38 -17.20 -0.67
N ALA A 66 11.98 -16.11 -1.13
CA ALA A 66 11.25 -14.90 -1.43
C ALA A 66 10.23 -15.14 -2.57
N TYR A 67 9.03 -14.56 -2.40
CA TYR A 67 7.94 -14.65 -3.40
C TYR A 67 7.36 -16.05 -3.62
N GLU A 68 7.55 -16.98 -2.71
CA GLU A 68 6.77 -18.21 -2.67
C GLU A 68 5.41 -17.97 -2.00
N GLY A 69 4.33 -18.55 -2.55
CA GLY A 69 2.99 -18.30 -2.03
C GLY A 69 1.93 -19.26 -2.56
N ILE A 70 0.67 -18.89 -2.39
CA ILE A 70 -0.50 -19.73 -2.72
C ILE A 70 -1.36 -19.13 -3.87
N ALA A 71 -0.96 -18.02 -4.46
CA ALA A 71 -1.63 -17.32 -5.56
C ALA A 71 -3.15 -17.10 -5.36
N LEU A 72 -3.59 -16.88 -4.12
CA LEU A 72 -5.01 -16.72 -3.81
C LEU A 72 -5.59 -15.45 -4.42
N LEU A 73 -4.88 -14.32 -4.30
CA LEU A 73 -5.36 -13.03 -4.81
C LEU A 73 -5.44 -13.00 -6.34
N PRO A 74 -4.44 -13.48 -7.10
CA PRO A 74 -4.58 -13.65 -8.55
C PRO A 74 -5.77 -14.53 -8.94
N ALA A 75 -5.97 -15.67 -8.29
CA ALA A 75 -7.10 -16.55 -8.58
C ALA A 75 -8.47 -15.90 -8.33
N VAL A 76 -8.59 -15.04 -7.32
CA VAL A 76 -9.80 -14.22 -7.10
C VAL A 76 -9.92 -13.15 -8.18
N ALA A 77 -8.83 -12.51 -8.56
CA ALA A 77 -8.81 -11.47 -9.58
C ALA A 77 -9.22 -11.99 -10.95
N GLU A 78 -8.76 -13.17 -11.36
CA GLU A 78 -9.20 -13.86 -12.59
C GLU A 78 -10.71 -14.10 -12.61
N ARG A 79 -11.31 -14.46 -11.46
CA ARG A 79 -12.78 -14.62 -11.34
C ARG A 79 -13.55 -13.31 -11.50
N LEU A 80 -12.92 -12.20 -11.20
CA LEU A 80 -13.48 -10.85 -11.26
C LEU A 80 -13.07 -10.09 -12.52
N GLU A 81 -12.32 -10.70 -13.42
CA GLU A 81 -11.80 -10.07 -14.65
C GLU A 81 -12.90 -9.37 -15.46
N CYS A 82 -14.07 -9.99 -15.59
CA CYS A 82 -15.21 -9.40 -16.31
C CYS A 82 -15.69 -8.05 -15.73
N ILE A 83 -15.39 -7.77 -14.48
CA ILE A 83 -15.71 -6.50 -13.79
C ILE A 83 -14.49 -5.59 -13.82
N LEU A 84 -13.30 -6.13 -13.57
CA LEU A 84 -12.09 -5.36 -13.37
C LEU A 84 -11.55 -4.81 -14.69
N GLN A 85 -11.66 -5.57 -15.79
CA GLN A 85 -11.22 -5.13 -17.11
C GLN A 85 -11.97 -3.88 -17.60
N PRO A 86 -13.31 -3.81 -17.64
CA PRO A 86 -14.00 -2.59 -18.07
C PRO A 86 -13.82 -1.42 -17.09
N LEU A 87 -13.47 -1.69 -15.83
CA LEU A 87 -13.30 -0.68 -14.80
C LEU A 87 -11.95 0.03 -14.90
N PHE A 88 -10.90 -0.74 -15.14
CA PHE A 88 -9.50 -0.30 -15.13
C PHE A 88 -8.83 -0.35 -16.50
N GLY A 89 -9.42 -1.04 -17.48
CA GLY A 89 -8.88 -1.16 -18.82
C GLY A 89 -7.60 -1.97 -18.92
N PHE A 90 -7.39 -2.92 -18.03
CA PHE A 90 -6.18 -3.75 -18.04
C PHE A 90 -6.03 -4.54 -19.34
N SER A 91 -4.80 -4.55 -19.88
CA SER A 91 -4.45 -5.29 -21.10
C SER A 91 -4.43 -6.81 -20.89
N SER A 92 -4.17 -7.24 -19.65
CA SER A 92 -4.15 -8.64 -19.26
C SER A 92 -4.71 -8.87 -17.87
N ALA A 93 -5.16 -10.09 -17.57
CA ALA A 93 -5.59 -10.50 -16.23
C ALA A 93 -4.45 -10.42 -15.21
N GLU A 94 -3.22 -10.69 -15.64
CA GLU A 94 -2.00 -10.65 -14.82
C GLU A 94 -1.69 -9.24 -14.31
N SER A 95 -2.10 -8.20 -15.03
CA SER A 95 -1.95 -6.79 -14.65
C SER A 95 -2.57 -6.47 -13.28
N ILE A 96 -3.60 -7.21 -12.88
CA ILE A 96 -4.23 -7.09 -11.56
C ILE A 96 -3.26 -7.38 -10.40
N ALA A 97 -2.24 -8.20 -10.64
CA ALA A 97 -1.26 -8.52 -9.61
C ALA A 97 -0.53 -7.29 -9.05
N VAL A 98 -0.34 -6.24 -9.87
CA VAL A 98 0.35 -5.01 -9.45
C VAL A 98 -0.44 -4.26 -8.36
N PRO A 99 -1.68 -3.79 -8.59
CA PRO A 99 -2.44 -3.09 -7.55
C PRO A 99 -2.75 -3.98 -6.35
N VAL A 100 -2.98 -5.27 -6.54
CA VAL A 100 -3.21 -6.20 -5.43
C VAL A 100 -1.96 -6.32 -4.54
N THR A 101 -0.77 -6.44 -5.13
CA THR A 101 0.48 -6.46 -4.36
C THR A 101 0.73 -5.13 -3.64
N ALA A 102 0.31 -4.01 -4.23
CA ALA A 102 0.43 -2.69 -3.63
C ALA A 102 -0.39 -2.53 -2.33
N LEU A 103 -1.41 -3.36 -2.08
CA LEU A 103 -2.14 -3.39 -0.81
C LEU A 103 -1.20 -3.65 0.38
N GLY A 104 -0.22 -4.53 0.18
CA GLY A 104 0.79 -4.84 1.19
C GLY A 104 2.05 -4.01 1.06
N SER A 105 2.56 -3.85 -0.15
CA SER A 105 3.83 -3.17 -0.44
C SER A 105 3.90 -2.63 -1.86
N ALA A 106 3.98 -1.30 -1.99
CA ALA A 106 4.22 -0.66 -3.29
C ALA A 106 5.58 -1.05 -3.89
N GLY A 107 6.60 -1.25 -3.06
CA GLY A 107 7.93 -1.68 -3.52
C GLY A 107 7.89 -3.08 -4.18
N ALA A 108 7.15 -4.01 -3.58
CA ALA A 108 6.94 -5.34 -4.17
C ALA A 108 6.13 -5.25 -5.48
N ALA A 109 5.10 -4.40 -5.54
CA ALA A 109 4.31 -4.16 -6.74
C ALA A 109 5.16 -3.62 -7.90
N LEU A 110 6.04 -2.66 -7.63
CA LEU A 110 6.98 -2.12 -8.63
C LEU A 110 7.91 -3.19 -9.20
N GLY A 111 8.27 -4.22 -8.41
CA GLY A 111 9.11 -5.33 -8.83
C GLY A 111 8.47 -6.23 -9.90
N ILE A 112 7.14 -6.27 -9.99
CA ILE A 112 6.39 -7.09 -10.96
C ILE A 112 6.34 -6.41 -12.35
N ILE A 113 6.27 -5.08 -12.38
CA ILE A 113 6.01 -4.30 -13.60
C ILE A 113 6.99 -4.60 -14.75
N PRO A 114 8.33 -4.67 -14.54
CA PRO A 114 9.25 -4.96 -15.63
C PRO A 114 8.98 -6.28 -16.35
N ALA A 115 8.58 -7.31 -15.62
CA ALA A 115 8.26 -8.61 -16.19
C ALA A 115 6.97 -8.54 -17.05
N LEU A 116 5.95 -7.80 -16.59
CA LEU A 116 4.71 -7.62 -17.36
C LEU A 116 4.98 -6.87 -18.68
N ILE A 117 5.80 -5.82 -18.65
CA ILE A 117 6.16 -5.07 -19.85
C ILE A 117 6.97 -5.95 -20.82
N GLN A 118 7.96 -6.70 -20.34
CA GLN A 118 8.80 -7.57 -21.17
C GLN A 118 8.01 -8.69 -21.85
N ASN A 119 6.95 -9.16 -21.20
CA ASN A 119 6.07 -10.20 -21.74
C ASN A 119 4.86 -9.63 -22.52
N GLU A 120 4.82 -8.34 -22.79
CA GLU A 120 3.72 -7.64 -23.49
C GLU A 120 2.35 -7.81 -22.80
N LEU A 121 2.34 -8.01 -21.48
CA LEU A 121 1.16 -8.15 -20.64
C LEU A 121 0.64 -6.83 -20.05
N ALA A 122 1.41 -5.76 -20.19
CA ALA A 122 1.03 -4.42 -19.73
C ALA A 122 1.49 -3.34 -20.72
N ASP A 123 0.61 -2.37 -20.97
CA ASP A 123 0.87 -1.23 -21.84
C ASP A 123 0.95 0.11 -21.06
N CYS A 124 0.99 1.22 -21.80
CA CYS A 124 1.04 2.56 -21.19
C CYS A 124 -0.24 2.91 -20.40
N GLY A 125 -1.39 2.36 -20.78
CA GLY A 125 -2.66 2.51 -20.06
C GLY A 125 -2.60 1.82 -18.70
N ASP A 126 -2.09 0.58 -18.69
CA ASP A 126 -1.86 -0.16 -17.43
C ASP A 126 -0.93 0.60 -16.50
N ILE A 127 0.17 1.16 -17.04
CA ILE A 127 1.13 1.94 -16.23
C ILE A 127 0.47 3.16 -15.60
N ALA A 128 -0.42 3.85 -16.31
CA ALA A 128 -1.16 4.97 -15.74
C ALA A 128 -2.04 4.54 -14.56
N VAL A 129 -2.75 3.42 -14.70
CA VAL A 129 -3.59 2.83 -13.64
C VAL A 129 -2.74 2.34 -12.48
N PHE A 130 -1.65 1.60 -12.74
CA PHE A 130 -0.71 1.14 -11.71
C PHE A 130 -0.16 2.30 -10.90
N THR A 131 0.25 3.38 -11.57
CA THR A 131 0.77 4.57 -10.90
C THR A 131 -0.26 5.15 -9.94
N ALA A 132 -1.49 5.37 -10.40
CA ALA A 132 -2.55 5.95 -9.59
C ALA A 132 -2.91 5.05 -8.40
N MET A 133 -3.10 3.75 -8.63
CA MET A 133 -3.48 2.79 -7.58
C MET A 133 -2.34 2.55 -6.60
N CYS A 134 -1.10 2.32 -7.07
CA CYS A 134 0.05 2.09 -6.20
C CYS A 134 0.40 3.32 -5.36
N MET A 135 0.27 4.53 -5.90
CA MET A 135 0.47 5.76 -5.13
C MET A 135 -0.61 5.94 -4.07
N CYS A 136 -1.85 5.62 -4.38
CA CYS A 136 -2.94 5.67 -3.41
C CYS A 136 -2.78 4.56 -2.37
N TRP A 137 -2.62 3.32 -2.78
CA TRP A 137 -2.59 2.19 -1.85
C TRP A 137 -1.27 2.01 -1.12
N SER A 138 -0.14 2.19 -1.72
CA SER A 138 1.22 2.27 -1.11
C SER A 138 1.44 1.47 0.21
N GLY A 139 0.90 0.25 0.29
CA GLY A 139 0.97 -0.57 1.51
C GLY A 139 0.00 -0.14 2.61
N TYR A 140 -1.09 0.53 2.27
CA TYR A 140 -2.04 1.09 3.25
C TYR A 140 -2.63 0.04 4.20
N LEU A 141 -2.79 -1.20 3.74
CA LEU A 141 -3.39 -2.27 4.54
C LEU A 141 -2.53 -2.54 5.78
N SER A 142 -1.22 -2.73 5.58
CA SER A 142 -0.27 -2.93 6.67
C SER A 142 -0.15 -1.69 7.55
N THR A 143 -0.05 -0.52 6.93
CA THR A 143 0.12 0.76 7.64
C THR A 143 -1.10 1.11 8.49
N HIS A 144 -2.33 0.97 7.95
CA HIS A 144 -3.53 1.29 8.71
C HIS A 144 -3.73 0.35 9.91
N VAL A 145 -3.54 -0.96 9.73
CA VAL A 145 -3.66 -1.91 10.83
C VAL A 145 -2.68 -1.57 11.95
N SER A 146 -1.40 -1.39 11.61
CA SER A 146 -0.35 -1.15 12.60
C SER A 146 -0.47 0.24 13.24
N MET A 147 -0.81 1.26 12.46
CA MET A 147 -0.95 2.63 12.97
C MET A 147 -2.17 2.78 13.88
N MET A 148 -3.32 2.20 13.52
CA MET A 148 -4.53 2.25 14.36
C MET A 148 -4.33 1.49 15.67
N ASP A 149 -3.58 0.38 15.65
CA ASP A 149 -3.22 -0.35 16.86
C ASP A 149 -2.32 0.50 17.77
N LEU A 150 -1.26 1.08 17.21
CA LEU A 150 -0.32 1.91 17.95
C LEU A 150 -0.98 3.17 18.54
N LEU A 151 -1.95 3.75 17.84
CA LEU A 151 -2.73 4.91 18.32
C LEU A 151 -3.81 4.52 19.34
N GLY A 152 -4.08 3.22 19.54
CA GLY A 152 -5.15 2.73 20.41
C GLY A 152 -6.56 2.94 19.83
N GLU A 153 -6.67 3.15 18.52
CA GLU A 153 -7.93 3.46 17.82
C GLU A 153 -8.35 2.33 16.87
N THR A 154 -8.09 1.09 17.24
CA THR A 154 -8.38 -0.12 16.44
C THR A 154 -9.82 -0.22 15.96
N ARG A 155 -10.78 0.38 16.69
CA ARG A 155 -12.20 0.45 16.31
C ARG A 155 -12.46 1.12 14.95
N PHE A 156 -11.55 1.98 14.49
CA PHE A 156 -11.67 2.70 13.21
C PHE A 156 -10.92 2.02 12.08
N THR A 157 -10.12 0.98 12.34
CA THR A 157 -9.29 0.31 11.33
C THR A 157 -10.10 -0.12 10.11
N GLY A 158 -11.24 -0.79 10.32
CA GLY A 158 -12.10 -1.25 9.22
C GLY A 158 -12.64 -0.11 8.36
N LYS A 159 -13.04 1.01 8.98
CA LYS A 159 -13.54 2.19 8.23
C LYS A 159 -12.41 2.86 7.45
N ALA A 160 -11.23 2.98 8.03
CA ALA A 160 -10.05 3.54 7.38
C ALA A 160 -9.63 2.69 6.17
N ILE A 161 -9.56 1.37 6.32
CA ILE A 161 -9.25 0.44 5.24
C ILE A 161 -10.29 0.56 4.12
N LEU A 162 -11.58 0.51 4.45
CA LEU A 162 -12.66 0.59 3.46
C LEU A 162 -12.61 1.90 2.66
N SER A 163 -12.49 3.04 3.32
CA SER A 163 -12.45 4.33 2.64
C SER A 163 -11.21 4.47 1.75
N HIS A 164 -10.05 3.96 2.21
CA HIS A 164 -8.82 3.99 1.43
C HIS A 164 -8.88 3.05 0.23
N THR A 165 -9.47 1.84 0.41
CA THR A 165 -9.71 0.91 -0.70
C THR A 165 -10.55 1.55 -1.79
N LEU A 166 -11.67 2.18 -1.42
CA LEU A 166 -12.53 2.88 -2.37
C LEU A 166 -11.79 4.03 -3.05
N GLY A 167 -10.98 4.79 -2.32
CA GLY A 167 -10.16 5.86 -2.88
C GLY A 167 -9.21 5.35 -3.97
N GLY A 168 -8.52 4.22 -3.74
CA GLY A 168 -7.63 3.63 -4.73
C GLY A 168 -8.36 3.08 -5.96
N ILE A 169 -9.54 2.49 -5.77
CA ILE A 169 -10.40 2.06 -6.89
C ILE A 169 -10.77 3.27 -7.76
N VAL A 170 -11.27 4.34 -7.16
CA VAL A 170 -11.63 5.56 -7.89
C VAL A 170 -10.42 6.19 -8.57
N ALA A 171 -9.24 6.18 -7.93
CA ALA A 171 -8.01 6.67 -8.53
C ALA A 171 -7.62 5.88 -9.78
N GLY A 172 -7.67 4.54 -9.73
CA GLY A 172 -7.40 3.68 -10.87
C GLY A 172 -8.40 3.87 -12.02
N MET A 173 -9.70 3.90 -11.71
CA MET A 173 -10.74 4.20 -12.70
C MET A 173 -10.52 5.56 -13.37
N SER A 174 -10.23 6.59 -12.57
CA SER A 174 -9.97 7.92 -13.10
C SER A 174 -8.76 7.94 -14.02
N ALA A 175 -7.68 7.26 -13.64
CA ALA A 175 -6.48 7.15 -14.47
C ALA A 175 -6.76 6.48 -15.82
N HIS A 176 -7.52 5.38 -15.83
CA HIS A 176 -7.94 4.70 -17.05
C HIS A 176 -8.73 5.65 -17.98
N TRP A 177 -9.77 6.32 -17.47
CA TRP A 177 -10.59 7.19 -18.27
C TRP A 177 -9.86 8.44 -18.76
N PHE A 178 -8.99 9.04 -17.93
CA PHE A 178 -8.15 10.15 -18.36
C PHE A 178 -7.15 9.71 -19.43
N TYR A 179 -6.50 8.57 -19.26
CA TYR A 179 -5.58 8.03 -20.26
C TYR A 179 -6.30 7.81 -21.61
N THR A 180 -7.45 7.13 -21.59
CA THR A 180 -8.25 6.87 -22.79
C THR A 180 -8.70 8.16 -23.46
N PHE A 181 -9.18 9.14 -22.69
CA PHE A 181 -9.59 10.44 -23.21
C PHE A 181 -8.43 11.18 -23.91
N PHE A 182 -7.27 11.26 -23.28
CA PHE A 182 -6.11 11.93 -23.89
C PHE A 182 -5.54 11.16 -25.08
N TYR A 183 -5.61 9.84 -25.06
CA TYR A 183 -5.20 9.01 -26.19
C TYR A 183 -6.08 9.20 -27.42
N LEU A 184 -7.39 9.40 -27.22
CA LEU A 184 -8.35 9.68 -28.32
C LEU A 184 -8.22 11.10 -28.91
N LEU A 185 -7.52 12.01 -28.22
CA LEU A 185 -7.29 13.38 -28.68
C LEU A 185 -6.01 13.55 -29.51
N GLN A 186 -5.15 12.51 -29.58
CA GLN A 186 -3.92 12.49 -30.37
C GLN A 186 -4.15 11.96 -31.79
#